data_b4adc8dde0a8334a449afb90dc738d39
#
_entry.id   b4adc8dde0a8334a449afb90dc738d39
#
_cell.length_a   1.000
_cell.length_b   1.000
_cell.length_c   1.000
_cell.angle_alpha   90.00
_cell.angle_beta   90.00
_cell.angle_gamma   90.00
#
_symmetry.space_group_name_H-M   'P 1'
#
loop_
_entity.id
_entity.type
_entity.pdbx_description
1 polymer ?
#
loop_
_entity_poly.entity_id
_entity_poly.type
_entity_poly.pdbx_seq_one_letter_code
_entity_poly.pdbx_strand_id
1 'polypeptide(L)'
;MEIVYLDGQKVNIVEPICSAIGFFDGLHIGHMALVNEVKRVSEQKGYKKALMTFDHYPLYVLGKIKEEKYLTSMNDRISLLEKEGLDYLFIVKFTKEVAALSPEDFINQYLIDLHVMHVVCGFDFRFGKYNAGNTMTLQACQQFNVSVIPEVLYKGEKISSTRIRHVLEQGNIEEMNELLGRKYCVSGEVIKGRRIGHAIGFPTANVDYQSYFLPCHGVYIVKAYVHGQGYMGMCNIGYNP
;
A
#
# COMPACT_ATOMS: atom_id res chain seq x y z
N MET A 1 -11.65 10.72 5.34
CA MET A 1 -11.32 10.16 4.00
C MET A 1 -12.45 9.25 3.56
N GLU A 2 -13.02 9.51 2.38
CA GLU A 2 -14.02 8.62 1.77
C GLU A 2 -13.34 7.49 1.02
N ILE A 3 -13.83 6.25 1.22
CA ILE A 3 -13.29 5.06 0.53
C ILE A 3 -14.27 4.71 -0.59
N VAL A 4 -13.76 4.72 -1.83
CA VAL A 4 -14.54 4.46 -3.02
C VAL A 4 -14.01 3.21 -3.72
N TYR A 5 -14.82 2.15 -3.77
CA TYR A 5 -14.49 0.93 -4.49
C TYR A 5 -14.87 1.07 -5.97
N LEU A 6 -13.89 0.88 -6.84
CA LEU A 6 -14.05 0.93 -8.30
C LEU A 6 -14.19 -0.51 -8.82
N ASP A 7 -15.40 -1.03 -8.77
CA ASP A 7 -15.76 -2.42 -9.11
C ASP A 7 -16.53 -2.55 -10.44
N GLY A 8 -16.50 -1.49 -11.26
CA GLY A 8 -17.23 -1.39 -12.52
C GLY A 8 -18.54 -0.62 -12.41
N GLN A 9 -18.95 -0.21 -11.22
CA GLN A 9 -20.09 0.70 -11.07
C GLN A 9 -19.65 2.15 -11.38
N LYS A 10 -20.58 2.93 -11.95
CA LYS A 10 -20.31 4.33 -12.25
C LYS A 10 -20.27 5.15 -10.97
N VAL A 11 -19.14 5.76 -10.70
CA VAL A 11 -18.94 6.72 -9.62
C VAL A 11 -19.06 8.13 -10.19
N ASN A 12 -19.87 8.98 -9.56
CA ASN A 12 -20.06 10.35 -10.00
C ASN A 12 -19.32 11.31 -9.06
N ILE A 13 -18.13 11.74 -9.48
CA ILE A 13 -17.34 12.75 -8.76
C ILE A 13 -17.34 14.03 -9.62
N VAL A 14 -17.71 15.11 -9.01
CA VAL A 14 -17.80 16.41 -9.69
C VAL A 14 -16.66 17.36 -9.37
N GLU A 15 -16.00 17.16 -8.22
CA GLU A 15 -14.88 17.99 -7.81
C GLU A 15 -13.60 17.59 -8.57
N PRO A 16 -12.76 18.58 -8.92
CA PRO A 16 -11.46 18.28 -9.51
C PRO A 16 -10.53 17.62 -8.49
N ILE A 17 -9.86 16.58 -8.94
CA ILE A 17 -9.02 15.71 -8.09
C ILE A 17 -7.54 15.79 -8.50
N CYS A 18 -6.66 15.79 -7.50
CA CYS A 18 -5.26 15.41 -7.62
C CYS A 18 -5.09 14.03 -7.01
N SER A 19 -4.68 13.03 -7.79
CA SER A 19 -4.56 11.65 -7.33
C SER A 19 -3.17 11.07 -7.52
N ALA A 20 -2.60 10.51 -6.45
CA ALA A 20 -1.48 9.59 -6.59
C ALA A 20 -1.99 8.22 -7.05
N ILE A 21 -1.23 7.55 -7.93
CA ILE A 21 -1.58 6.22 -8.41
C ILE A 21 -0.43 5.22 -8.22
N GLY A 22 -0.76 4.06 -7.66
CA GLY A 22 0.21 2.98 -7.40
C GLY A 22 -0.38 1.86 -6.57
N PHE A 23 0.43 0.83 -6.30
CA PHE A 23 -0.01 -0.28 -5.45
C PHE A 23 0.10 0.06 -3.95
N PHE A 24 1.05 0.90 -3.58
CA PHE A 24 1.26 1.44 -2.22
C PHE A 24 1.42 0.39 -1.11
N ASP A 25 1.96 -0.79 -1.43
CA ASP A 25 2.26 -1.75 -0.40
C ASP A 25 3.44 -1.30 0.46
N GLY A 26 3.21 -1.30 1.76
CA GLY A 26 4.16 -0.82 2.76
C GLY A 26 4.05 0.67 3.06
N LEU A 27 3.44 1.52 2.21
CA LEU A 27 3.38 2.99 2.42
C LEU A 27 4.72 3.54 2.93
N HIS A 28 5.80 3.14 2.26
CA HIS A 28 7.17 3.53 2.60
C HIS A 28 7.47 5.00 2.23
N ILE A 29 8.62 5.52 2.65
CA ILE A 29 9.02 6.93 2.42
C ILE A 29 8.88 7.32 0.94
N GLY A 30 9.24 6.43 0.00
CA GLY A 30 9.05 6.68 -1.43
C GLY A 30 7.57 6.87 -1.82
N HIS A 31 6.64 6.11 -1.23
CA HIS A 31 5.21 6.30 -1.43
C HIS A 31 4.72 7.61 -0.80
N MET A 32 5.26 7.97 0.37
CA MET A 32 4.90 9.21 1.04
C MET A 32 5.34 10.44 0.25
N ALA A 33 6.38 10.36 -0.57
CA ALA A 33 6.75 11.44 -1.50
C ALA A 33 5.63 11.73 -2.51
N LEU A 34 4.93 10.69 -3.02
CA LEU A 34 3.77 10.87 -3.90
C LEU A 34 2.60 11.53 -3.14
N VAL A 35 2.32 11.06 -1.91
CA VAL A 35 1.26 11.63 -1.07
C VAL A 35 1.53 13.11 -0.77
N ASN A 36 2.76 13.47 -0.45
CA ASN A 36 3.16 14.85 -0.19
C ASN A 36 3.00 15.74 -1.44
N GLU A 37 3.30 15.22 -2.63
CA GLU A 37 3.09 15.95 -3.88
C GLU A 37 1.60 16.15 -4.16
N VAL A 38 0.75 15.15 -3.89
CA VAL A 38 -0.71 15.32 -3.98
C VAL A 38 -1.18 16.47 -3.07
N LYS A 39 -0.73 16.50 -1.82
CA LYS A 39 -1.06 17.57 -0.87
C LYS A 39 -0.64 18.94 -1.41
N ARG A 40 0.61 19.05 -1.87
CA ARG A 40 1.18 20.29 -2.41
C ARG A 40 0.39 20.81 -3.60
N VAL A 41 0.10 19.95 -4.59
CA VAL A 41 -0.64 20.34 -5.79
C VAL A 41 -2.08 20.70 -5.45
N SER A 42 -2.73 19.91 -4.59
CA SER A 42 -4.11 20.13 -4.18
C SER A 42 -4.28 21.47 -3.47
N GLU A 43 -3.36 21.84 -2.56
CA GLU A 43 -3.37 23.13 -1.88
C GLU A 43 -3.20 24.30 -2.86
N GLN A 44 -2.34 24.15 -3.88
CA GLN A 44 -2.10 25.20 -4.87
C GLN A 44 -3.26 25.38 -5.86
N LYS A 45 -3.98 24.31 -6.19
CA LYS A 45 -5.01 24.30 -7.23
C LYS A 45 -6.44 24.25 -6.71
N GLY A 46 -6.64 24.04 -5.41
CA GLY A 46 -7.95 23.83 -4.82
C GLY A 46 -8.57 22.47 -5.17
N TYR A 47 -7.75 21.45 -5.46
CA TYR A 47 -8.22 20.11 -5.82
C TYR A 47 -8.44 19.24 -4.58
N LYS A 48 -9.34 18.26 -4.69
CA LYS A 48 -9.47 17.18 -3.70
C LYS A 48 -8.25 16.29 -3.75
N LYS A 49 -7.80 15.86 -2.58
CA LYS A 49 -6.63 14.99 -2.39
C LYS A 49 -7.06 13.54 -2.46
N ALA A 50 -6.52 12.78 -3.41
CA ALA A 50 -6.84 11.36 -3.57
C ALA A 50 -5.62 10.49 -3.70
N LEU A 51 -5.81 9.21 -3.40
CA LEU A 51 -4.88 8.15 -3.72
C LEU A 51 -5.67 7.00 -4.37
N MET A 52 -5.13 6.45 -5.44
CA MET A 52 -5.69 5.29 -6.13
C MET A 52 -4.77 4.09 -5.95
N THR A 53 -5.32 3.00 -5.41
CA THR A 53 -4.64 1.73 -5.21
C THR A 53 -5.46 0.56 -5.73
N PHE A 54 -4.94 -0.65 -5.61
CA PHE A 54 -5.58 -1.88 -6.06
C PHE A 54 -5.82 -2.81 -4.88
N ASP A 55 -6.91 -3.57 -4.92
CA ASP A 55 -7.28 -4.53 -3.87
C ASP A 55 -6.33 -5.74 -3.83
N HIS A 56 -5.91 -6.22 -5.00
CA HIS A 56 -5.03 -7.37 -5.17
C HIS A 56 -3.74 -7.05 -5.94
N TYR A 57 -2.68 -7.83 -5.70
CA TYR A 57 -1.48 -7.78 -6.51
C TYR A 57 -1.79 -8.15 -7.97
N PRO A 58 -1.42 -7.30 -8.94
CA PRO A 58 -1.57 -7.64 -10.35
C PRO A 58 -0.97 -9.01 -10.72
N LEU A 59 0.19 -9.33 -10.16
CA LEU A 59 0.85 -10.62 -10.43
C LEU A 59 0.08 -11.81 -9.86
N TYR A 60 -0.66 -11.65 -8.77
CA TYR A 60 -1.50 -12.69 -8.21
C TYR A 60 -2.72 -12.96 -9.10
N VAL A 61 -3.45 -11.90 -9.47
CA VAL A 61 -4.62 -11.99 -10.35
C VAL A 61 -4.26 -12.59 -11.72
N LEU A 62 -3.04 -12.29 -12.21
CA LEU A 62 -2.50 -12.87 -13.45
C LEU A 62 -1.93 -14.28 -13.28
N GLY A 63 -2.01 -14.86 -12.08
CA GLY A 63 -1.52 -16.22 -11.78
C GLY A 63 0.00 -16.40 -11.84
N LYS A 64 0.77 -15.29 -11.77
CA LYS A 64 2.24 -15.30 -11.78
C LYS A 64 2.86 -15.57 -10.40
N ILE A 65 2.12 -15.32 -9.33
CA ILE A 65 2.46 -15.68 -7.95
C ILE A 65 1.30 -16.48 -7.34
N LYS A 66 1.61 -17.42 -6.43
CA LYS A 66 0.63 -18.32 -5.83
C LYS A 66 -0.04 -17.75 -4.59
N GLU A 67 0.64 -16.86 -3.89
CA GLU A 67 0.18 -16.26 -2.63
C GLU A 67 0.43 -14.77 -2.63
N GLU A 68 -0.45 -14.04 -1.99
CA GLU A 68 -0.27 -12.62 -1.71
C GLU A 68 0.28 -12.44 -0.31
N LYS A 69 1.41 -11.76 -0.20
CA LYS A 69 2.02 -11.36 1.07
C LYS A 69 2.24 -9.85 1.05
N TYR A 70 1.62 -9.14 1.97
CA TYR A 70 1.64 -7.68 2.03
C TYR A 70 2.55 -7.18 3.16
N LEU A 71 3.27 -6.09 2.89
CA LEU A 71 3.95 -5.33 3.95
C LEU A 71 2.93 -4.59 4.83
N THR A 72 1.79 -4.25 4.27
CA THR A 72 0.73 -3.52 4.97
C THR A 72 -0.62 -3.99 4.45
N SER A 73 -1.48 -4.50 5.33
CA SER A 73 -2.84 -4.91 4.95
C SER A 73 -3.65 -3.73 4.39
N MET A 74 -4.77 -4.00 3.71
CA MET A 74 -5.64 -2.94 3.22
C MET A 74 -6.19 -2.08 4.37
N ASN A 75 -6.58 -2.71 5.47
CA ASN A 75 -7.09 -1.99 6.65
C ASN A 75 -6.03 -1.07 7.27
N ASP A 76 -4.78 -1.54 7.35
CA ASP A 76 -3.69 -0.70 7.86
C ASP A 76 -3.35 0.43 6.87
N ARG A 77 -3.39 0.16 5.55
CA ARG A 77 -3.21 1.22 4.53
C ARG A 77 -4.26 2.31 4.68
N ILE A 78 -5.52 1.93 4.84
CA ILE A 78 -6.63 2.86 5.10
C ILE A 78 -6.33 3.69 6.35
N SER A 79 -6.04 3.03 7.48
CA SER A 79 -5.78 3.69 8.76
C SER A 79 -4.57 4.62 8.72
N LEU A 80 -3.54 4.31 7.93
CA LEU A 80 -2.38 5.17 7.75
C LEU A 80 -2.72 6.38 6.87
N LEU A 81 -3.44 6.16 5.76
CA LEU A 81 -3.79 7.21 4.81
C LEU A 81 -4.84 8.20 5.36
N GLU A 82 -5.72 7.75 6.27
CA GLU A 82 -6.64 8.65 6.99
C GLU A 82 -5.91 9.75 7.75
N LYS A 83 -4.76 9.43 8.33
CA LYS A 83 -3.92 10.38 9.07
C LYS A 83 -3.24 11.40 8.15
N GLU A 84 -3.15 11.10 6.86
CA GLU A 84 -2.52 11.97 5.88
C GLU A 84 -3.44 13.09 5.36
N GLY A 85 -4.72 13.08 5.76
CA GLY A 85 -5.67 14.14 5.39
C GLY A 85 -6.08 14.09 3.91
N LEU A 86 -6.14 12.89 3.32
CA LEU A 86 -6.71 12.68 1.99
C LEU A 86 -8.24 12.80 2.04
N ASP A 87 -8.85 13.26 0.95
CA ASP A 87 -10.30 13.34 0.79
C ASP A 87 -10.85 11.99 0.32
N TYR A 88 -10.18 11.34 -0.65
CA TYR A 88 -10.60 10.09 -1.26
C TYR A 88 -9.51 9.03 -1.25
N LEU A 89 -9.92 7.78 -1.06
CA LEU A 89 -9.13 6.59 -1.37
C LEU A 89 -9.90 5.75 -2.39
N PHE A 90 -9.41 5.71 -3.63
CA PHE A 90 -9.94 4.84 -4.68
C PHE A 90 -9.29 3.47 -4.59
N ILE A 91 -10.10 2.42 -4.47
CA ILE A 91 -9.65 1.03 -4.46
C ILE A 91 -10.18 0.36 -5.72
N VAL A 92 -9.30 0.18 -6.69
CA VAL A 92 -9.63 -0.50 -7.95
C VAL A 92 -9.71 -2.00 -7.68
N LYS A 93 -10.85 -2.62 -8.00
CA LYS A 93 -11.00 -4.08 -8.03
C LYS A 93 -10.22 -4.63 -9.21
N PHE A 94 -9.02 -5.12 -8.94
CA PHE A 94 -8.11 -5.58 -9.99
C PHE A 94 -8.49 -6.97 -10.47
N THR A 95 -9.05 -7.04 -11.67
CA THR A 95 -9.48 -8.28 -12.33
C THR A 95 -8.67 -8.52 -13.60
N LYS A 96 -8.87 -9.68 -14.24
CA LYS A 96 -8.25 -9.98 -15.54
C LYS A 96 -8.74 -9.03 -16.64
N GLU A 97 -9.97 -8.56 -16.54
CA GLU A 97 -10.56 -7.55 -17.45
C GLU A 97 -9.86 -6.22 -17.28
N VAL A 98 -9.66 -5.74 -16.04
CA VAL A 98 -8.89 -4.51 -15.74
C VAL A 98 -7.44 -4.65 -16.23
N ALA A 99 -6.82 -5.80 -16.02
CA ALA A 99 -5.46 -6.08 -16.52
C ALA A 99 -5.36 -6.11 -18.06
N ALA A 100 -6.48 -6.34 -18.75
CA ALA A 100 -6.55 -6.37 -20.21
C ALA A 100 -6.88 -5.02 -20.86
N LEU A 101 -7.17 -3.98 -20.07
CA LEU A 101 -7.47 -2.65 -20.58
C LEU A 101 -6.27 -2.07 -21.35
N SER A 102 -6.55 -1.42 -22.46
CA SER A 102 -5.54 -0.59 -23.12
C SER A 102 -5.12 0.56 -22.20
N PRO A 103 -3.95 1.17 -22.41
CA PRO A 103 -3.57 2.37 -21.65
C PRO A 103 -4.60 3.49 -21.79
N GLU A 104 -5.21 3.65 -22.96
CA GLU A 104 -6.23 4.65 -23.22
C GLU A 104 -7.52 4.37 -22.45
N ASP A 105 -8.02 3.12 -22.47
CA ASP A 105 -9.21 2.74 -21.69
C ASP A 105 -8.98 2.90 -20.20
N PHE A 106 -7.79 2.57 -19.70
CA PHE A 106 -7.43 2.78 -18.30
C PHE A 106 -7.46 4.27 -17.94
N ILE A 107 -6.89 5.13 -18.77
CA ILE A 107 -6.90 6.60 -18.58
C ILE A 107 -8.34 7.10 -18.55
N ASN A 108 -9.17 6.69 -19.51
CA ASN A 108 -10.56 7.14 -19.60
C ASN A 108 -11.34 6.72 -18.35
N GLN A 109 -11.33 5.44 -17.97
CA GLN A 109 -12.16 4.89 -16.92
C GLN A 109 -11.71 5.29 -15.50
N TYR A 110 -10.40 5.36 -15.27
CA TYR A 110 -9.87 5.55 -13.90
C TYR A 110 -9.29 6.93 -13.63
N LEU A 111 -9.12 7.76 -14.66
CA LEU A 111 -8.63 9.13 -14.46
C LEU A 111 -9.66 10.15 -14.95
N ILE A 112 -10.07 10.09 -16.20
CA ILE A 112 -10.96 11.10 -16.79
C ILE A 112 -12.37 11.02 -16.20
N ASP A 113 -12.96 9.84 -16.17
CA ASP A 113 -14.31 9.61 -15.63
C ASP A 113 -14.40 9.91 -14.12
N LEU A 114 -13.28 9.91 -13.41
CA LEU A 114 -13.18 10.30 -12.00
C LEU A 114 -12.79 11.76 -11.80
N HIS A 115 -12.78 12.56 -12.86
CA HIS A 115 -12.44 13.98 -12.81
C HIS A 115 -11.05 14.26 -12.21
N VAL A 116 -10.08 13.38 -12.49
CA VAL A 116 -8.69 13.58 -12.09
C VAL A 116 -8.04 14.61 -12.99
N MET A 117 -7.73 15.79 -12.45
CA MET A 117 -7.11 16.90 -13.14
C MET A 117 -5.59 16.94 -12.97
N HIS A 118 -5.06 16.18 -12.03
CA HIS A 118 -3.63 16.03 -11.83
C HIS A 118 -3.29 14.64 -11.31
N VAL A 119 -2.41 13.95 -12.04
CA VAL A 119 -1.91 12.61 -11.68
C VAL A 119 -0.52 12.74 -11.08
N VAL A 120 -0.29 12.05 -9.96
CA VAL A 120 1.03 11.91 -9.34
C VAL A 120 1.43 10.44 -9.40
N CYS A 121 2.56 10.14 -10.02
CA CYS A 121 3.06 8.76 -10.15
C CYS A 121 4.57 8.68 -9.97
N GLY A 122 5.07 7.49 -9.65
CA GLY A 122 6.50 7.22 -9.61
C GLY A 122 7.10 7.16 -11.01
N PHE A 123 8.39 7.41 -11.13
CA PHE A 123 9.12 7.41 -12.42
C PHE A 123 9.05 6.05 -13.16
N ASP A 124 8.86 4.96 -12.43
CA ASP A 124 8.78 3.59 -12.94
C ASP A 124 7.34 3.07 -13.08
N PHE A 125 6.35 3.95 -12.95
CA PHE A 125 4.93 3.57 -13.03
C PHE A 125 4.59 2.99 -14.40
N ARG A 126 3.90 1.83 -14.38
CA ARG A 126 3.42 1.10 -15.56
C ARG A 126 1.96 0.71 -15.36
N PHE A 127 1.19 0.74 -16.44
CA PHE A 127 -0.24 0.40 -16.41
C PHE A 127 -0.74 -0.13 -17.76
N GLY A 128 -1.98 -0.59 -17.78
CA GLY A 128 -2.60 -1.14 -18.97
C GLY A 128 -2.04 -2.50 -19.37
N LYS A 129 -2.63 -3.08 -20.40
CA LYS A 129 -2.29 -4.41 -20.90
C LYS A 129 -0.79 -4.53 -21.23
N TYR A 130 -0.16 -5.57 -20.70
CA TYR A 130 1.28 -5.84 -20.84
C TYR A 130 2.19 -4.70 -20.37
N ASN A 131 1.75 -3.85 -19.44
CA ASN A 131 2.49 -2.66 -19.01
C ASN A 131 2.84 -1.69 -20.14
N ALA A 132 1.98 -1.60 -21.17
CA ALA A 132 2.22 -0.77 -22.35
C ALA A 132 2.17 0.73 -22.03
N GLY A 133 1.35 1.15 -21.03
CA GLY A 133 1.30 2.51 -20.53
C GLY A 133 2.44 2.82 -19.56
N ASN A 134 2.92 4.04 -19.58
CA ASN A 134 3.98 4.55 -18.71
C ASN A 134 3.79 6.06 -18.42
N THR A 135 4.75 6.67 -17.75
CA THR A 135 4.71 8.11 -17.42
C THR A 135 4.61 9.01 -18.65
N MET A 136 5.28 8.66 -19.76
CA MET A 136 5.18 9.43 -21.02
C MET A 136 3.78 9.32 -21.64
N THR A 137 3.14 8.15 -21.55
CA THR A 137 1.75 7.96 -21.99
C THR A 137 0.79 8.85 -21.19
N LEU A 138 0.99 8.97 -19.88
CA LEU A 138 0.20 9.89 -19.04
C LEU A 138 0.47 11.35 -19.43
N GLN A 139 1.73 11.74 -19.59
CA GLN A 139 2.12 13.11 -19.95
C GLN A 139 1.63 13.56 -21.34
N ALA A 140 1.40 12.61 -22.26
CA ALA A 140 0.85 12.89 -23.58
C ALA A 140 -0.66 13.22 -23.55
N CYS A 141 -1.38 12.86 -22.47
CA CYS A 141 -2.78 13.19 -22.29
C CYS A 141 -2.94 14.67 -21.93
N GLN A 142 -3.78 15.38 -22.69
CA GLN A 142 -4.00 16.82 -22.48
C GLN A 142 -5.12 17.15 -21.46
N GLN A 143 -5.81 16.14 -20.97
CA GLN A 143 -6.97 16.33 -20.08
C GLN A 143 -6.60 16.50 -18.61
N PHE A 144 -5.37 16.19 -18.23
CA PHE A 144 -4.83 16.36 -16.89
C PHE A 144 -3.33 16.67 -16.91
N ASN A 145 -2.81 17.17 -15.81
CA ASN A 145 -1.38 17.36 -15.63
C ASN A 145 -0.75 16.14 -14.93
N VAL A 146 0.57 15.97 -15.02
CA VAL A 146 1.28 14.86 -14.42
C VAL A 146 2.51 15.33 -13.67
N SER A 147 2.62 14.95 -12.39
CA SER A 147 3.86 15.02 -11.62
C SER A 147 4.48 13.63 -11.56
N VAL A 148 5.69 13.51 -12.07
CA VAL A 148 6.47 12.26 -11.99
C VAL A 148 7.48 12.41 -10.86
N ILE A 149 7.34 11.59 -9.83
CA ILE A 149 8.22 11.60 -8.66
C ILE A 149 9.45 10.74 -8.95
N PRO A 150 10.67 11.29 -8.81
CA PRO A 150 11.90 10.53 -8.97
C PRO A 150 12.05 9.47 -7.88
N GLU A 151 13.02 8.58 -8.03
CA GLU A 151 13.35 7.62 -7.00
C GLU A 151 13.79 8.32 -5.70
N VAL A 152 13.30 7.80 -4.59
CA VAL A 152 13.74 8.23 -3.26
C VAL A 152 14.81 7.26 -2.79
N LEU A 153 15.97 7.80 -2.41
CA LEU A 153 17.12 7.01 -2.01
C LEU A 153 17.28 7.00 -0.48
N TYR A 154 17.73 5.87 0.04
CA TYR A 154 18.21 5.71 1.40
C TYR A 154 19.56 5.00 1.36
N LYS A 155 20.61 5.65 1.90
CA LYS A 155 22.01 5.17 1.83
C LYS A 155 22.48 4.88 0.39
N GLY A 156 22.06 5.71 -0.57
CA GLY A 156 22.45 5.59 -1.98
C GLY A 156 21.67 4.56 -2.80
N GLU A 157 20.71 3.85 -2.20
CA GLU A 157 19.89 2.84 -2.87
C GLU A 157 18.41 3.21 -2.87
N LYS A 158 17.69 2.86 -3.94
CA LYS A 158 16.26 3.10 -4.08
C LYS A 158 15.46 2.43 -2.96
N ILE A 159 14.52 3.20 -2.36
CA ILE A 159 13.50 2.65 -1.48
C ILE A 159 12.40 2.01 -2.32
N SER A 160 12.09 0.75 -2.07
CA SER A 160 11.02 0.02 -2.74
C SER A 160 10.45 -1.08 -1.85
N SER A 161 9.22 -1.53 -2.13
CA SER A 161 8.61 -2.67 -1.43
C SER A 161 9.46 -3.95 -1.57
N THR A 162 10.14 -4.13 -2.70
CA THR A 162 11.06 -5.26 -2.91
C THR A 162 12.26 -5.20 -1.96
N ARG A 163 12.93 -4.04 -1.85
CA ARG A 163 14.05 -3.86 -0.92
C ARG A 163 13.59 -4.06 0.53
N ILE A 164 12.44 -3.52 0.91
CA ILE A 164 11.89 -3.67 2.26
C ILE A 164 11.63 -5.13 2.59
N ARG A 165 11.06 -5.93 1.65
CA ARG A 165 10.90 -7.38 1.84
C ARG A 165 12.23 -8.08 2.05
N HIS A 166 13.23 -7.77 1.24
CA HIS A 166 14.55 -8.37 1.37
C HIS A 166 15.20 -8.06 2.73
N VAL A 167 15.13 -6.80 3.18
CA VAL A 167 15.63 -6.37 4.50
C VAL A 167 14.87 -7.09 5.63
N LEU A 168 13.56 -7.28 5.47
CA LEU A 168 12.72 -7.97 6.44
C LEU A 168 13.04 -9.48 6.50
N GLU A 169 13.30 -10.12 5.37
CA GLU A 169 13.76 -11.53 5.29
C GLU A 169 15.10 -11.75 6.00
N GLN A 170 15.95 -10.75 6.01
CA GLN A 170 17.21 -10.77 6.73
C GLN A 170 17.07 -10.48 8.24
N GLY A 171 15.86 -10.12 8.70
CA GLY A 171 15.60 -9.74 10.10
C GLY A 171 16.13 -8.37 10.51
N ASN A 172 16.57 -7.55 9.57
CA ASN A 172 17.06 -6.19 9.85
C ASN A 172 15.86 -5.22 10.05
N ILE A 173 15.24 -5.33 11.23
CA ILE A 173 14.05 -4.56 11.60
C ILE A 173 14.34 -3.05 11.69
N GLU A 174 15.56 -2.68 12.06
CA GLU A 174 15.95 -1.27 12.19
C GLU A 174 15.95 -0.59 10.81
N GLU A 175 16.66 -1.14 9.84
CA GLU A 175 16.69 -0.59 8.48
C GLU A 175 15.30 -0.63 7.84
N MET A 176 14.54 -1.70 8.03
CA MET A 176 13.16 -1.78 7.54
C MET A 176 12.31 -0.62 8.08
N ASN A 177 12.40 -0.31 9.38
CA ASN A 177 11.66 0.81 9.97
C ASN A 177 12.11 2.17 9.41
N GLU A 178 13.41 2.33 9.12
CA GLU A 178 13.94 3.53 8.46
C GLU A 178 13.38 3.68 7.05
N LEU A 179 13.34 2.60 6.26
CA LEU A 179 12.78 2.61 4.90
C LEU A 179 11.27 2.87 4.89
N LEU A 180 10.55 2.36 5.88
CA LEU A 180 9.11 2.62 6.06
C LEU A 180 8.82 4.04 6.59
N GLY A 181 9.77 4.67 7.31
CA GLY A 181 9.55 5.92 8.06
C GLY A 181 8.67 5.73 9.30
N ARG A 182 8.43 4.49 9.73
CA ARG A 182 7.63 4.12 10.91
C ARG A 182 7.98 2.71 11.38
N LYS A 183 7.53 2.37 12.59
CA LYS A 183 7.62 0.98 13.07
C LYS A 183 6.78 0.05 12.18
N TYR A 184 7.35 -1.09 11.82
CA TYR A 184 6.59 -2.16 11.18
C TYR A 184 5.52 -2.68 12.12
N CYS A 185 4.33 -2.92 11.60
CA CYS A 185 3.19 -3.37 12.37
C CYS A 185 2.48 -4.51 11.63
N VAL A 186 2.03 -5.49 12.39
CA VAL A 186 1.18 -6.58 11.93
C VAL A 186 -0.05 -6.59 12.82
N SER A 187 -1.24 -6.59 12.23
CA SER A 187 -2.51 -6.69 12.93
C SER A 187 -3.17 -8.04 12.64
N GLY A 188 -3.91 -8.55 13.60
CA GLY A 188 -4.61 -9.81 13.43
C GLY A 188 -5.47 -10.15 14.64
N GLU A 189 -6.35 -11.12 14.46
CA GLU A 189 -7.19 -11.64 15.54
C GLU A 189 -6.41 -12.62 16.41
N VAL A 190 -6.71 -12.61 17.72
CA VAL A 190 -6.17 -13.62 18.62
C VAL A 190 -6.95 -14.92 18.43
N ILE A 191 -6.24 -15.96 17.97
CA ILE A 191 -6.80 -17.27 17.73
C ILE A 191 -6.43 -18.25 18.84
N LYS A 192 -7.24 -19.30 18.98
CA LYS A 192 -7.01 -20.34 20.00
C LYS A 192 -5.81 -21.23 19.58
N GLY A 193 -4.76 -21.21 20.39
CA GLY A 193 -3.60 -22.10 20.25
C GLY A 193 -3.68 -23.35 21.13
N ARG A 194 -2.59 -24.11 21.21
CA ARG A 194 -2.44 -25.35 22.01
C ARG A 194 -2.45 -25.13 23.53
N ARG A 195 -2.43 -23.87 24.01
CA ARG A 195 -2.41 -23.48 25.42
C ARG A 195 -1.23 -24.01 26.25
N ILE A 196 -0.13 -24.41 25.60
CA ILE A 196 1.07 -24.94 26.27
C ILE A 196 1.66 -23.89 27.21
N GLY A 197 1.74 -22.64 26.77
CA GLY A 197 2.23 -21.52 27.57
C GLY A 197 1.44 -21.32 28.87
N HIS A 198 0.13 -21.50 28.82
CA HIS A 198 -0.71 -21.40 30.01
C HIS A 198 -0.37 -22.51 31.02
N ALA A 199 -0.09 -23.74 30.56
CA ALA A 199 0.24 -24.87 31.44
C ALA A 199 1.60 -24.70 32.15
N ILE A 200 2.51 -23.93 31.57
CA ILE A 200 3.85 -23.65 32.14
C ILE A 200 3.96 -22.25 32.81
N GLY A 201 2.83 -21.57 33.01
CA GLY A 201 2.81 -20.26 33.69
C GLY A 201 3.11 -19.04 32.80
N PHE A 202 3.26 -19.22 31.49
CA PHE A 202 3.51 -18.14 30.54
C PHE A 202 2.40 -18.11 29.47
N PRO A 203 1.23 -17.52 29.75
CA PRO A 203 0.16 -17.42 28.77
C PRO A 203 0.60 -16.69 27.51
N THR A 204 0.32 -17.28 26.35
CA THR A 204 0.65 -16.73 25.05
C THR A 204 -0.60 -16.46 24.24
N ALA A 205 -0.59 -15.37 23.46
CA ALA A 205 -1.59 -15.09 22.44
C ALA A 205 -1.04 -15.51 21.07
N ASN A 206 -1.80 -16.32 20.34
CA ASN A 206 -1.50 -16.62 18.94
C ASN A 206 -2.29 -15.63 18.08
N VAL A 207 -1.59 -14.94 17.19
CA VAL A 207 -2.19 -13.95 16.30
C VAL A 207 -2.30 -14.52 14.92
N ASP A 208 -3.49 -14.50 14.32
CA ASP A 208 -3.68 -14.77 12.91
C ASP A 208 -3.18 -13.56 12.11
N TYR A 209 -2.02 -13.68 11.53
CA TYR A 209 -1.38 -12.61 10.75
C TYR A 209 -1.81 -12.59 9.28
N GLN A 210 -2.73 -13.47 8.88
CA GLN A 210 -3.29 -13.54 7.53
C GLN A 210 -2.21 -13.52 6.42
N SER A 211 -2.25 -12.50 5.57
CA SER A 211 -1.37 -12.37 4.41
C SER A 211 -0.19 -11.41 4.62
N TYR A 212 0.21 -11.11 5.86
CA TYR A 212 1.38 -10.26 6.07
C TYR A 212 2.69 -10.95 5.69
N PHE A 213 3.59 -10.16 5.14
CA PHE A 213 4.97 -10.57 4.90
C PHE A 213 5.74 -10.43 6.21
N LEU A 214 5.99 -11.54 6.89
CA LEU A 214 6.66 -11.55 8.20
C LEU A 214 8.18 -11.48 8.08
N PRO A 215 8.89 -10.99 9.11
CA PRO A 215 10.33 -11.11 9.22
C PRO A 215 10.77 -12.57 9.34
N CYS A 216 12.08 -12.81 9.23
CA CYS A 216 12.65 -14.15 9.41
C CYS A 216 12.27 -14.74 10.78
N HIS A 217 12.35 -16.07 10.88
CA HIS A 217 12.09 -16.77 12.14
C HIS A 217 12.99 -16.24 13.26
N GLY A 218 12.41 -15.96 14.41
CA GLY A 218 13.13 -15.39 15.55
C GLY A 218 12.22 -14.88 16.64
N VAL A 219 12.85 -14.33 17.67
CA VAL A 219 12.16 -13.70 18.80
C VAL A 219 12.38 -12.19 18.73
N TYR A 220 11.29 -11.45 18.77
CA TYR A 220 11.27 -10.00 18.58
C TYR A 220 10.69 -9.31 19.80
N ILE A 221 11.30 -8.22 20.22
CA ILE A 221 10.70 -7.31 21.18
C ILE A 221 9.63 -6.49 20.46
N VAL A 222 8.41 -6.53 20.97
CA VAL A 222 7.26 -5.89 20.34
C VAL A 222 6.51 -5.00 21.30
N LYS A 223 5.82 -4.00 20.76
CA LYS A 223 4.76 -3.27 21.44
C LYS A 223 3.43 -3.70 20.85
N ALA A 224 2.61 -4.38 21.63
CA ALA A 224 1.29 -4.81 21.23
C ALA A 224 0.24 -3.80 21.69
N TYR A 225 -0.77 -3.56 20.86
CA TYR A 225 -1.93 -2.74 21.22
C TYR A 225 -3.18 -3.61 21.19
N VAL A 226 -3.87 -3.67 22.33
CA VAL A 226 -5.11 -4.42 22.49
C VAL A 226 -6.17 -3.48 23.05
N HIS A 227 -7.28 -3.31 22.33
CA HIS A 227 -8.34 -2.35 22.69
C HIS A 227 -7.82 -0.93 23.02
N GLY A 228 -6.83 -0.46 22.25
CA GLY A 228 -6.22 0.86 22.44
C GLY A 228 -5.16 0.95 23.54
N GLN A 229 -4.97 -0.08 24.34
CA GLN A 229 -3.95 -0.13 25.39
C GLN A 229 -2.66 -0.77 24.89
N GLY A 230 -1.51 -0.14 25.16
CA GLY A 230 -0.20 -0.60 24.74
C GLY A 230 0.50 -1.48 25.79
N TYR A 231 1.09 -2.58 25.34
CA TYR A 231 1.84 -3.55 26.16
C TYR A 231 3.20 -3.81 25.52
N MET A 232 4.23 -3.96 26.35
CA MET A 232 5.52 -4.50 25.89
C MET A 232 5.50 -6.02 25.99
N GLY A 233 6.04 -6.70 24.99
CA GLY A 233 6.06 -8.15 24.94
C GLY A 233 7.15 -8.71 24.03
N MET A 234 7.21 -10.03 23.99
CA MET A 234 8.03 -10.80 23.04
C MET A 234 7.12 -11.52 22.06
N CYS A 235 7.47 -11.46 20.80
CA CYS A 235 6.79 -12.20 19.73
C CYS A 235 7.75 -13.24 19.16
N ASN A 236 7.32 -14.49 19.11
CA ASN A 236 8.02 -15.54 18.40
C ASN A 236 7.41 -15.70 16.99
N ILE A 237 8.24 -15.58 15.98
CA ILE A 237 7.89 -15.90 14.58
C ILE A 237 8.59 -17.19 14.23
N GLY A 238 7.82 -18.25 13.95
CA GLY A 238 8.38 -19.57 13.67
C GLY A 238 7.32 -20.65 13.65
N TYR A 239 7.76 -21.87 13.42
CA TYR A 239 6.88 -23.02 13.49
C TYR A 239 6.55 -23.34 14.96
N ASN A 240 5.32 -23.72 15.22
CA ASN A 240 4.95 -24.31 16.50
C ASN A 240 5.67 -25.67 16.63
N PRO A 241 6.33 -25.94 17.76
CA PRO A 241 6.95 -27.23 18.03
C PRO A 241 5.95 -28.38 18.06
#